data_35b8b8e65b819fc862dd521f6202a3e3
#
_entry.id   35b8b8e65b819fc862dd521f6202a3e3
#
_cell.length_a   1.000
_cell.length_b   1.000
_cell.length_c   1.000
_cell.angle_alpha   90.00
_cell.angle_beta   90.00
_cell.angle_gamma   90.00
#
_symmetry.space_group_name_H-M   'P 1'
#
loop_
_entity.id
_entity.type
_entity.pdbx_description
1 polymer ?
#
loop_
_entity_poly.entity_id
_entity_poly.type
_entity_poly.pdbx_seq_one_letter_code
_entity_poly.pdbx_strand_id
1 'polypeptide(L)'
;LLQKALSLEGELNDIFLRMIKNDYMMIQQIIQGKYTQRKQKGRSSYFKRRTPKESELKSLNHSEKYIYDFIRMLSDPYPNAFIKIGKSKITFKSARFEGNNLKVEGEIN
;
A
#
# COMPACT_ATOMS: atom_id res chain seq x y z
N LEU A 1 -6.89 23.53 -5.62
CA LEU A 1 -6.49 22.12 -5.49
C LEU A 1 -7.67 21.21 -5.78
N LEU A 2 -7.52 20.29 -6.72
CA LEU A 2 -8.52 19.27 -7.01
C LEU A 2 -8.19 18.01 -6.22
N GLN A 3 -9.18 17.47 -5.52
CA GLN A 3 -9.01 16.26 -4.70
C GLN A 3 -10.13 15.27 -4.99
N LYS A 4 -9.82 13.99 -4.94
CA LYS A 4 -10.76 12.90 -5.10
C LYS A 4 -10.47 11.78 -4.10
N ALA A 5 -11.52 11.22 -3.53
CA ALA A 5 -11.39 10.09 -2.60
C ALA A 5 -10.84 8.85 -3.32
N LEU A 6 -9.97 8.11 -2.63
CA LEU A 6 -9.37 6.88 -3.10
C LEU A 6 -9.58 5.78 -2.05
N SER A 7 -10.20 4.67 -2.44
CA SER A 7 -10.25 3.47 -1.59
C SER A 7 -8.90 2.77 -1.57
N LEU A 8 -8.44 2.41 -0.38
CA LEU A 8 -7.19 1.65 -0.16
C LEU A 8 -7.44 0.15 0.06
N GLU A 9 -8.61 -0.35 -0.31
CA GLU A 9 -8.93 -1.77 -0.23
C GLU A 9 -8.25 -2.58 -1.34
N GLY A 10 -8.00 -3.86 -1.07
CA GLY A 10 -7.40 -4.79 -2.03
C GLY A 10 -5.88 -4.73 -2.07
N GLU A 11 -5.32 -5.30 -3.11
CA GLU A 11 -3.89 -5.32 -3.36
C GLU A 11 -3.37 -3.97 -3.88
N LEU A 12 -2.06 -3.79 -3.83
CA LEU A 12 -1.44 -2.54 -4.27
C LEU A 12 -1.77 -2.19 -5.73
N ASN A 13 -1.84 -3.19 -6.59
CA ASN A 13 -2.23 -3.01 -8.00
C ASN A 13 -3.66 -2.48 -8.15
N ASP A 14 -4.59 -2.93 -7.33
CA ASP A 14 -5.98 -2.46 -7.35
C ASP A 14 -6.05 -0.98 -6.97
N ILE A 15 -5.23 -0.58 -6.02
CA ILE A 15 -5.11 0.82 -5.59
C ILE A 15 -4.54 1.67 -6.73
N PHE A 16 -3.49 1.22 -7.39
CA PHE A 16 -2.89 1.94 -8.53
C PHE A 16 -3.87 2.10 -9.70
N LEU A 17 -4.63 1.06 -10.03
CA LEU A 17 -5.65 1.15 -11.08
C LEU A 17 -6.73 2.19 -10.74
N ARG A 18 -7.14 2.26 -9.47
CA ARG A 18 -8.07 3.31 -9.01
C ARG A 18 -7.46 4.70 -9.04
N MET A 19 -6.17 4.83 -8.71
CA MET A 19 -5.44 6.10 -8.84
C MET A 19 -5.45 6.57 -10.30
N ILE A 20 -5.05 5.73 -11.24
CA ILE A 20 -5.04 6.04 -12.68
C ILE A 20 -6.41 6.50 -13.15
N LYS A 21 -7.48 5.81 -12.74
CA LYS A 21 -8.85 6.20 -13.08
C LYS A 21 -9.21 7.58 -12.51
N ASN A 22 -8.86 7.84 -11.25
CA ASN A 22 -9.09 9.14 -10.61
C ASN A 22 -8.31 10.25 -11.31
N ASP A 23 -7.04 10.01 -11.63
CA ASP A 23 -6.17 10.97 -12.32
C ASP A 23 -6.74 11.33 -13.68
N TYR A 24 -7.17 10.34 -14.47
CA TYR A 24 -7.83 10.58 -15.75
C TYR A 24 -9.07 11.47 -15.59
N MET A 25 -9.94 11.16 -14.65
CA MET A 25 -11.15 11.95 -14.40
C MET A 25 -10.83 13.38 -13.93
N MET A 26 -9.81 13.55 -13.08
CA MET A 26 -9.38 14.87 -12.62
C MET A 26 -8.77 15.70 -13.75
N ILE A 27 -7.96 15.08 -14.61
CA ILE A 27 -7.41 15.74 -15.81
C ILE A 27 -8.53 16.21 -16.73
N GLN A 28 -9.56 15.38 -16.99
CA GLN A 28 -10.72 15.77 -17.77
C GLN A 28 -11.46 16.97 -17.17
N GLN A 29 -11.63 17.00 -15.85
CA GLN A 29 -12.24 18.15 -15.16
C GLN A 29 -11.43 19.43 -15.32
N ILE A 30 -10.11 19.34 -15.25
CA ILE A 30 -9.21 20.48 -15.45
C ILE A 30 -9.31 21.02 -16.88
N ILE A 31 -9.24 20.14 -17.87
CA ILE A 31 -9.34 20.52 -19.30
C ILE A 31 -10.70 21.19 -19.59
N GLN A 32 -11.77 20.71 -18.97
CA GLN A 32 -13.12 21.28 -19.15
C GLN A 32 -13.37 22.52 -18.29
N GLY A 33 -12.41 22.98 -17.51
CA GLY A 33 -12.58 24.10 -16.59
C GLY A 33 -13.55 23.84 -15.43
N LYS A 34 -13.90 22.57 -15.18
CA LYS A 34 -14.87 22.17 -14.14
C LYS A 34 -14.16 21.92 -12.80
N TYR A 35 -13.52 22.95 -12.27
CA TYR A 35 -12.85 22.86 -10.98
C TYR A 35 -12.87 24.20 -10.25
N THR A 36 -12.75 24.14 -8.94
CA THR A 36 -12.61 25.32 -8.07
C THR A 36 -11.24 25.34 -7.44
N GLN A 37 -10.51 26.44 -7.63
CA GLN A 37 -9.21 26.61 -6.96
C GLN A 37 -9.41 26.88 -5.48
N ARG A 38 -8.73 26.10 -4.65
CA ARG A 38 -8.70 26.30 -3.19
C ARG A 38 -7.26 26.26 -2.70
N LYS A 39 -6.93 27.21 -1.81
CA LYS A 39 -5.65 27.16 -1.09
C LYS A 39 -5.58 25.92 -0.22
N GLN A 40 -4.46 25.20 -0.27
CA GLN A 40 -4.20 24.10 0.63
C GLN A 40 -4.09 24.63 2.06
N LYS A 41 -4.75 23.96 2.99
CA LYS A 41 -4.76 24.30 4.43
C LYS A 41 -4.19 23.15 5.24
N GLY A 42 -3.67 23.45 6.42
CA GLY A 42 -3.12 22.46 7.33
C GLY A 42 -1.61 22.51 7.42
N ARG A 43 -1.06 21.72 8.32
CA ARG A 43 0.40 21.56 8.46
C ARG A 43 0.91 20.56 7.43
N SER A 44 2.04 20.84 6.83
CA SER A 44 2.75 19.87 5.98
C SER A 44 3.25 18.71 6.83
N SER A 45 3.17 17.50 6.29
CA SER A 45 3.80 16.30 6.85
C SER A 45 4.90 15.84 5.91
N TYR A 46 5.96 15.32 6.48
CA TYR A 46 7.08 14.77 5.73
C TYR A 46 7.31 13.31 6.13
N PHE A 47 7.40 12.46 5.13
CA PHE A 47 7.71 11.03 5.31
C PHE A 47 9.07 10.73 4.67
N LYS A 48 9.97 10.17 5.47
CA LYS A 48 11.25 9.70 4.97
C LYS A 48 11.04 8.56 3.97
N ARG A 49 11.87 8.55 2.91
CA ARG A 49 11.88 7.43 1.96
C ARG A 49 12.23 6.12 2.66
N ARG A 50 11.44 5.10 2.45
CA ARG A 50 11.69 3.77 3.01
C ARG A 50 12.90 3.10 2.36
N THR A 51 13.57 2.27 3.14
CA THR A 51 14.65 1.41 2.69
C THR A 51 14.19 -0.06 2.67
N PRO A 52 14.85 -0.95 1.87
CA PRO A 52 14.50 -2.37 1.86
C PRO A 52 14.57 -3.05 3.23
N LYS A 53 15.42 -2.57 4.13
CA LYS A 53 15.51 -3.08 5.52
C LYS A 53 14.21 -2.88 6.32
N GLU A 54 13.46 -1.86 6.00
CA GLU A 54 12.17 -1.57 6.66
C GLU A 54 11.04 -2.48 6.17
N SER A 55 11.31 -3.36 5.19
CA SER A 55 10.39 -4.43 4.78
C SER A 55 10.49 -5.68 5.68
N GLU A 56 11.37 -5.69 6.67
CA GLU A 56 11.48 -6.78 7.63
C GLU A 56 10.35 -6.71 8.68
N LEU A 57 9.51 -7.72 8.70
CA LEU A 57 8.54 -7.94 9.77
C LEU A 57 9.28 -8.54 10.97
N LYS A 58 9.50 -7.77 12.01
CA LYS A 58 10.32 -8.18 13.15
C LYS A 58 9.69 -9.28 14.01
N SER A 59 8.37 -9.37 14.00
CA SER A 59 7.61 -10.31 14.80
C SER A 59 6.24 -10.56 14.15
N LEU A 60 5.68 -11.74 14.38
CA LEU A 60 4.28 -12.03 14.07
C LEU A 60 3.33 -11.64 15.22
N ASN A 61 3.84 -11.11 16.31
CA ASN A 61 3.04 -10.63 17.43
C ASN A 61 2.40 -9.27 17.14
N HIS A 62 1.60 -9.23 16.08
CA HIS A 62 0.81 -8.08 15.65
C HIS A 62 -0.61 -8.55 15.30
N SER A 63 -1.53 -7.61 15.18
CA SER A 63 -2.87 -7.94 14.68
C SER A 63 -2.80 -8.49 13.25
N GLU A 64 -3.72 -9.38 12.89
CA GLU A 64 -3.82 -9.93 11.52
C GLU A 64 -3.97 -8.82 10.49
N LYS A 65 -4.74 -7.78 10.83
CA LYS A 65 -4.89 -6.61 9.97
C LYS A 65 -3.57 -5.87 9.73
N TYR A 66 -2.73 -5.72 10.75
CA TYR A 66 -1.42 -5.09 10.59
C TYR A 66 -0.53 -5.92 9.67
N ILE A 67 -0.48 -7.23 9.86
CA ILE A 67 0.31 -8.15 9.04
C ILE A 67 -0.19 -8.12 7.59
N TYR A 68 -1.51 -8.16 7.40
CA TYR A 68 -2.15 -8.05 6.10
C TYR A 68 -1.75 -6.75 5.39
N ASP A 69 -1.92 -5.61 6.04
CA ASP A 69 -1.58 -4.30 5.46
C ASP A 69 -0.08 -4.18 5.17
N PHE A 70 0.77 -4.70 6.04
CA PHE A 70 2.22 -4.70 5.87
C PHE A 70 2.65 -5.48 4.63
N ILE A 71 2.08 -6.66 4.40
CA ILE A 71 2.43 -7.51 3.26
C ILE A 71 1.88 -6.93 1.96
N ARG A 72 0.59 -6.58 1.88
CA ARG A 72 -0.03 -6.11 0.65
C ARG A 72 0.53 -4.79 0.14
N MET A 73 0.96 -3.90 1.04
CA MET A 73 1.55 -2.62 0.67
C MET A 73 3.03 -2.72 0.24
N LEU A 74 3.65 -3.88 0.46
CA LEU A 74 5.01 -4.19 0.03
C LEU A 74 5.05 -5.28 -1.05
N SER A 75 3.97 -5.41 -1.82
CA SER A 75 3.94 -6.28 -2.99
C SER A 75 4.72 -5.64 -4.17
N ASP A 76 4.99 -6.44 -5.19
CA ASP A 76 5.70 -5.96 -6.38
C ASP A 76 5.07 -4.66 -6.93
N PRO A 77 5.89 -3.73 -7.41
CA PRO A 77 7.33 -3.76 -7.67
C PRO A 77 8.23 -3.35 -6.48
N TYR A 78 7.68 -3.19 -5.31
CA TYR A 78 8.45 -2.79 -4.13
C TYR A 78 9.20 -3.98 -3.50
N PRO A 79 10.26 -3.72 -2.70
CA PRO A 79 10.89 -4.78 -1.91
C PRO A 79 9.86 -5.46 -1.00
N ASN A 80 9.61 -6.73 -1.26
CA ASN A 80 8.58 -7.47 -0.55
C ASN A 80 8.85 -7.55 0.96
N ALA A 81 7.77 -7.61 1.73
CA ALA A 81 7.82 -7.90 3.16
C ALA A 81 8.51 -9.27 3.41
N PHE A 82 9.30 -9.37 4.45
CA PHE A 82 9.97 -10.61 4.82
C PHE A 82 10.11 -10.75 6.33
N ILE A 83 10.29 -11.97 6.78
CA ILE A 83 10.65 -12.31 8.17
C ILE A 83 11.87 -13.23 8.16
N LYS A 84 12.73 -13.08 9.17
CA LYS A 84 13.86 -13.97 9.41
C LYS A 84 13.53 -14.93 10.52
N ILE A 85 13.78 -16.21 10.30
CA ILE A 85 13.61 -17.29 11.28
C ILE A 85 14.89 -18.13 11.28
N GLY A 86 15.71 -17.96 12.31
CA GLY A 86 17.02 -18.59 12.37
C GLY A 86 17.91 -18.13 11.20
N LYS A 87 18.38 -19.07 10.39
CA LYS A 87 19.19 -18.81 9.21
C LYS A 87 18.38 -18.60 7.93
N SER A 88 17.06 -18.80 8.00
CA SER A 88 16.16 -18.73 6.85
C SER A 88 15.44 -17.39 6.79
N LYS A 89 15.07 -17.01 5.59
CA LYS A 89 14.26 -15.84 5.31
C LYS A 89 13.00 -16.27 4.56
N ILE A 90 11.84 -15.86 5.03
CA ILE A 90 10.57 -16.02 4.33
C ILE A 90 10.21 -14.67 3.73
N THR A 91 10.09 -14.62 2.40
CA THR A 91 9.64 -13.44 1.65
C THR A 91 8.18 -13.61 1.31
N PHE A 92 7.34 -12.69 1.75
CA PHE A 92 5.90 -12.73 1.52
C PHE A 92 5.55 -12.13 0.16
N LYS A 93 4.73 -12.83 -0.61
CA LYS A 93 4.28 -12.40 -1.94
C LYS A 93 2.87 -11.84 -1.93
N SER A 94 1.99 -12.46 -1.18
CA SER A 94 0.60 -12.00 -1.06
C SER A 94 0.02 -12.33 0.30
N ALA A 95 -1.04 -11.61 0.66
CA ALA A 95 -1.83 -11.87 1.84
C ALA A 95 -3.31 -11.60 1.53
N ARG A 96 -4.21 -12.46 2.00
CA ARG A 96 -5.65 -12.30 1.86
C ARG A 96 -6.38 -12.85 3.07
N PHE A 97 -7.54 -12.31 3.36
CA PHE A 97 -8.45 -12.91 4.33
C PHE A 97 -9.34 -13.95 3.67
N GLU A 98 -9.44 -15.12 4.28
CA GLU A 98 -10.44 -16.13 3.99
C GLU A 98 -11.28 -16.33 5.26
N GLY A 99 -12.48 -15.75 5.28
CA GLY A 99 -13.26 -15.63 6.50
C GLY A 99 -12.49 -14.84 7.56
N ASN A 100 -12.30 -15.43 8.74
CA ASN A 100 -11.54 -14.83 9.85
C ASN A 100 -10.03 -15.19 9.84
N ASN A 101 -9.57 -15.94 8.83
CA ASN A 101 -8.19 -16.39 8.77
C ASN A 101 -7.39 -15.55 7.76
N LEU A 102 -6.22 -15.12 8.16
CA LEU A 102 -5.25 -14.51 7.26
C LEU A 102 -4.43 -15.60 6.56
N LYS A 103 -4.56 -15.68 5.26
CA LYS A 103 -3.74 -16.54 4.39
C LYS A 103 -2.59 -15.74 3.80
N VAL A 104 -1.41 -16.32 3.84
CA VAL A 104 -0.17 -15.68 3.37
C VAL A 104 0.55 -16.64 2.44
N GLU A 105 1.02 -16.14 1.32
CA GLU A 105 1.87 -16.88 0.38
C GLU A 105 3.26 -16.26 0.36
N GLY A 106 4.28 -17.09 0.32
CA GLY A 106 5.66 -16.64 0.34
C GLY A 106 6.65 -17.70 -0.09
N GLU A 107 7.92 -17.29 -0.15
CA GLU A 107 9.07 -18.12 -0.56
C GLU A 107 10.08 -18.19 0.57
N ILE A 108 10.63 -19.37 0.79
CA ILE A 108 11.69 -19.61 1.78
C ILE A 108 13.04 -19.58 1.06
N ASN A 109 13.92 -18.77 1.57
CA ASN A 109 15.30 -18.64 1.06
C ASN A 109 16.32 -18.99 2.12
#